data_1cfbf6f8fcb0529b241955deaa55188e
#
_entry.id   1cfbf6f8fcb0529b241955deaa55188e
#
_cell.length_a   1.000
_cell.length_b   1.000
_cell.length_c   1.000
_cell.angle_alpha   90.00
_cell.angle_beta   90.00
_cell.angle_gamma   90.00
#
_symmetry.space_group_name_H-M   'P 1'
#
loop_
_entity.id
_entity.type
_entity.pdbx_description
1 polymer ?
#
loop_
_entity_poly.entity_id
_entity_poly.type
_entity_poly.pdbx_seq_one_letter_code
_entity_poly.pdbx_strand_id
1 'polypeptide(L)'
;MIQREMYMKRIRPFIGTDLVKVMTGIRRCGKSVMLNLIQDELKASGIQDAQMISFNFEVMSNAHLCTAQVLHDEVLKRAAAIAGKVYLFFDEIQEVAQWEKAVNSFRIELDCDIYITGSNAKLLSGELATVLGGRYVEFTIYPFSFAEFLELYRTVEPGASDAAAFQQYLTLGGMPYLANLRYAPEPCRQYLHDIYNSVVLNDVVRRNKIRDVDLLARIVAYVIGNIGTTFASTSIAKFLKSEHRTVAPETVLNYIKYCTEAYLFYQVNREDLQGKQILATNEKYYMADHGLREAVFGGNMKDINLILENIVYMELLRRGYTVTVGKIGSREIDFVGQKQHEKLYVQVCYLLASDETIQREFGVYASVPDNFPKYVVSMDELDMSRDGIKHRNIRDFLTQPEWN
;
A
#
# COMPACT_ATOMS: atom_id res chain seq x y z
N MET A 1 -9.92 7.84 -17.07
CA MET A 1 -8.98 7.82 -15.93
C MET A 1 -9.83 7.74 -14.66
N ILE A 2 -9.49 6.89 -13.69
CA ILE A 2 -10.22 6.80 -12.41
C ILE A 2 -9.87 8.00 -11.56
N GLN A 3 -10.86 8.63 -10.93
CA GLN A 3 -10.68 9.85 -10.14
C GLN A 3 -10.05 9.61 -8.76
N ARG A 4 -9.97 8.35 -8.31
CA ARG A 4 -9.39 7.97 -7.00
C ARG A 4 -9.92 8.82 -5.84
N GLU A 5 -11.22 9.04 -5.80
CA GLU A 5 -11.91 9.99 -4.93
C GLU A 5 -11.61 9.76 -3.44
N MET A 6 -11.38 8.52 -3.03
CA MET A 6 -11.00 8.19 -1.65
C MET A 6 -9.70 8.93 -1.22
N TYR A 7 -8.73 9.05 -2.13
CA TYR A 7 -7.49 9.80 -1.88
C TYR A 7 -7.72 11.30 -2.03
N MET A 8 -8.44 11.74 -3.07
CA MET A 8 -8.71 13.15 -3.31
C MET A 8 -9.45 13.78 -2.13
N LYS A 9 -10.46 13.12 -1.55
CA LYS A 9 -11.13 13.58 -0.31
C LYS A 9 -10.17 13.83 0.86
N ARG A 10 -9.13 13.03 0.98
CA ARG A 10 -8.12 13.15 2.04
C ARG A 10 -7.09 14.23 1.76
N ILE A 11 -6.79 14.49 0.49
CA ILE A 11 -5.79 15.46 0.04
C ILE A 11 -6.38 16.87 0.03
N ARG A 12 -7.63 17.07 -0.41
CA ARG A 12 -8.30 18.39 -0.55
C ARG A 12 -8.16 19.33 0.64
N PRO A 13 -8.33 18.88 1.91
CA PRO A 13 -8.16 19.77 3.06
C PRO A 13 -6.76 20.39 3.20
N PHE A 14 -5.77 19.82 2.52
CA PHE A 14 -4.39 20.28 2.56
C PHE A 14 -3.97 21.11 1.34
N ILE A 15 -4.82 21.19 0.31
CA ILE A 15 -4.57 22.04 -0.86
C ILE A 15 -4.49 23.50 -0.44
N GLY A 16 -3.46 24.21 -0.90
CA GLY A 16 -3.23 25.62 -0.59
C GLY A 16 -2.59 25.88 0.77
N THR A 17 -2.32 24.84 1.58
CA THR A 17 -1.62 24.98 2.88
C THR A 17 -0.10 24.97 2.69
N ASP A 18 0.65 25.41 3.71
CA ASP A 18 2.12 25.42 3.74
C ASP A 18 2.75 24.05 4.02
N LEU A 19 1.92 23.00 4.29
CA LEU A 19 2.38 21.65 4.48
C LEU A 19 2.81 21.00 3.16
N VAL A 20 3.94 20.32 3.13
CA VAL A 20 4.37 19.53 1.98
C VAL A 20 3.51 18.25 1.89
N LYS A 21 2.87 18.02 0.74
CA LYS A 21 2.06 16.79 0.49
C LYS A 21 2.97 15.74 -0.11
N VAL A 22 3.18 14.67 0.64
CA VAL A 22 4.08 13.58 0.27
C VAL A 22 3.27 12.36 -0.12
N MET A 23 3.33 11.94 -1.37
CA MET A 23 2.69 10.73 -1.87
C MET A 23 3.71 9.62 -1.97
N THR A 24 3.50 8.58 -1.16
CA THR A 24 4.36 7.40 -1.10
C THR A 24 3.63 6.15 -1.61
N GLY A 25 4.31 5.04 -1.72
CA GLY A 25 3.74 3.75 -2.10
C GLY A 25 4.60 3.00 -3.10
N ILE A 26 4.25 1.73 -3.34
CA ILE A 26 5.00 0.84 -4.22
C ILE A 26 5.15 1.43 -5.63
N ARG A 27 6.22 1.07 -6.32
CA ARG A 27 6.43 1.43 -7.73
C ARG A 27 5.22 1.02 -8.59
N ARG A 28 4.79 1.91 -9.52
CA ARG A 28 3.67 1.70 -10.45
C ARG A 28 2.26 1.67 -9.82
N CYS A 29 2.06 2.00 -8.55
CA CYS A 29 0.72 2.08 -7.93
C CYS A 29 -0.10 3.32 -8.32
N GLY A 30 0.47 4.27 -9.09
CA GLY A 30 -0.24 5.44 -9.61
C GLY A 30 0.07 6.77 -8.90
N LYS A 31 1.21 6.91 -8.22
CA LYS A 31 1.64 8.17 -7.57
C LYS A 31 1.68 9.36 -8.54
N SER A 32 2.34 9.20 -9.70
CA SER A 32 2.42 10.25 -10.73
C SER A 32 1.03 10.63 -11.28
N VAL A 33 0.12 9.65 -11.37
CA VAL A 33 -1.27 9.91 -11.77
C VAL A 33 -2.00 10.75 -10.72
N MET A 34 -1.73 10.52 -9.42
CA MET A 34 -2.28 11.37 -8.35
C MET A 34 -1.83 12.82 -8.47
N LEU A 35 -0.56 13.08 -8.83
CA LEU A 35 -0.10 14.45 -9.12
C LEU A 35 -0.92 15.09 -10.24
N ASN A 36 -1.17 14.34 -11.33
CA ASN A 36 -1.98 14.84 -12.44
C ASN A 36 -3.43 15.12 -12.01
N LEU A 37 -4.05 14.24 -11.23
CA LEU A 37 -5.41 14.45 -10.71
C LEU A 37 -5.50 15.73 -9.84
N ILE A 38 -4.49 15.98 -9.02
CA ILE A 38 -4.41 17.22 -8.21
C ILE A 38 -4.26 18.44 -9.12
N GLN A 39 -3.40 18.37 -10.14
CA GLN A 39 -3.25 19.44 -11.11
C GLN A 39 -4.55 19.74 -11.85
N ASP A 40 -5.28 18.70 -12.29
CA ASP A 40 -6.57 18.85 -12.95
C ASP A 40 -7.62 19.49 -12.03
N GLU A 41 -7.63 19.14 -10.75
CA GLU A 41 -8.53 19.76 -9.75
C GLU A 41 -8.17 21.23 -9.49
N LEU A 42 -6.88 21.57 -9.42
CA LEU A 42 -6.42 22.95 -9.31
C LEU A 42 -6.84 23.78 -10.53
N LYS A 43 -6.69 23.24 -11.75
CA LYS A 43 -7.16 23.89 -12.99
C LYS A 43 -8.66 24.11 -12.96
N ALA A 44 -9.43 23.11 -12.54
CA ALA A 44 -10.87 23.21 -12.40
C ALA A 44 -11.29 24.29 -11.38
N SER A 45 -10.45 24.56 -10.37
CA SER A 45 -10.64 25.64 -9.39
C SER A 45 -10.16 27.03 -9.86
N GLY A 46 -9.64 27.14 -11.10
CA GLY A 46 -9.23 28.40 -11.73
C GLY A 46 -7.73 28.73 -11.65
N ILE A 47 -6.90 27.82 -11.13
CA ILE A 47 -5.45 27.99 -11.12
C ILE A 47 -4.90 27.82 -12.55
N GLN A 48 -4.07 28.77 -12.98
CA GLN A 48 -3.52 28.77 -14.33
C GLN A 48 -2.34 27.79 -14.45
N ASP A 49 -2.19 27.17 -15.63
CA ASP A 49 -1.04 26.27 -15.91
C ASP A 49 0.31 26.93 -15.64
N ALA A 50 0.43 28.23 -15.90
CA ALA A 50 1.65 29.00 -15.65
C ALA A 50 2.06 29.05 -14.16
N GLN A 51 1.11 28.83 -13.23
CA GLN A 51 1.39 28.79 -11.78
C GLN A 51 1.89 27.43 -11.31
N MET A 52 1.91 26.41 -12.19
CA MET A 52 2.33 25.06 -11.87
C MET A 52 3.71 24.76 -12.43
N ILE A 53 4.66 24.45 -11.55
CA ILE A 53 6.00 24.01 -11.92
C ILE A 53 6.08 22.52 -11.61
N SER A 54 6.27 21.69 -12.65
CA SER A 54 6.28 20.24 -12.52
C SER A 54 7.56 19.65 -13.10
N PHE A 55 8.22 18.78 -12.32
CA PHE A 55 9.38 18.00 -12.76
C PHE A 55 9.20 16.51 -12.40
N ASN A 56 9.48 15.65 -13.35
CA ASN A 56 9.68 14.22 -13.12
C ASN A 56 11.16 13.91 -13.24
N PHE A 57 11.79 13.43 -12.17
CA PHE A 57 13.23 13.22 -12.10
C PHE A 57 13.68 11.86 -12.67
N GLU A 58 12.77 10.99 -13.09
CA GLU A 58 13.13 9.82 -13.92
C GLU A 58 13.33 10.17 -15.39
N VAL A 59 12.91 11.39 -15.84
CA VAL A 59 13.06 11.81 -17.23
C VAL A 59 14.44 12.42 -17.48
N MET A 60 15.13 11.94 -18.50
CA MET A 60 16.51 12.33 -18.83
C MET A 60 16.68 13.83 -19.07
N SER A 61 15.66 14.51 -19.61
CA SER A 61 15.68 15.97 -19.79
C SER A 61 15.82 16.74 -18.47
N ASN A 62 15.41 16.14 -17.36
CA ASN A 62 15.51 16.74 -16.02
C ASN A 62 16.72 16.23 -15.21
N ALA A 63 17.56 15.36 -15.78
CA ALA A 63 18.70 14.78 -15.08
C ALA A 63 19.69 15.83 -14.56
N HIS A 64 19.79 16.99 -15.24
CA HIS A 64 20.62 18.12 -14.82
C HIS A 64 20.10 18.80 -13.53
N LEU A 65 18.83 18.60 -13.15
CA LEU A 65 18.21 19.17 -11.96
C LEU A 65 18.38 18.26 -10.71
N CYS A 66 19.06 17.12 -10.83
CA CYS A 66 19.16 16.13 -9.74
C CYS A 66 20.14 16.54 -8.61
N THR A 67 20.35 17.84 -8.38
CA THR A 67 21.03 18.37 -7.19
C THR A 67 20.21 19.52 -6.58
N ALA A 68 20.22 19.63 -5.25
CA ALA A 68 19.41 20.63 -4.55
C ALA A 68 19.62 22.04 -5.06
N GLN A 69 20.89 22.46 -5.29
CA GLN A 69 21.20 23.82 -5.72
C GLN A 69 20.65 24.12 -7.13
N VAL A 70 20.88 23.22 -8.09
CA VAL A 70 20.41 23.42 -9.46
C VAL A 70 18.90 23.43 -9.55
N LEU A 71 18.23 22.53 -8.81
CA LEU A 71 16.78 22.51 -8.70
C LEU A 71 16.26 23.82 -8.10
N HIS A 72 16.90 24.29 -7.04
CA HIS A 72 16.51 25.52 -6.35
C HIS A 72 16.58 26.73 -7.31
N ASP A 73 17.70 26.89 -8.00
CA ASP A 73 17.91 28.03 -8.91
C ASP A 73 16.91 28.01 -10.08
N GLU A 74 16.63 26.84 -10.65
CA GLU A 74 15.64 26.68 -11.73
C GLU A 74 14.21 26.99 -11.27
N VAL A 75 13.81 26.51 -10.08
CA VAL A 75 12.48 26.79 -9.51
C VAL A 75 12.32 28.28 -9.23
N LEU A 76 13.30 28.95 -8.59
CA LEU A 76 13.24 30.40 -8.34
C LEU A 76 13.16 31.19 -9.62
N LYS A 77 13.94 30.85 -10.65
CA LYS A 77 13.91 31.47 -11.97
C LYS A 77 12.53 31.40 -12.60
N ARG A 78 11.86 30.24 -12.56
CA ARG A 78 10.49 30.08 -13.09
C ARG A 78 9.47 30.81 -12.22
N ALA A 79 9.59 30.73 -10.91
CA ALA A 79 8.68 31.37 -9.97
C ALA A 79 8.69 32.89 -10.07
N ALA A 80 9.83 33.50 -10.40
CA ALA A 80 9.97 34.95 -10.58
C ALA A 80 9.04 35.54 -11.69
N ALA A 81 8.60 34.73 -12.64
CA ALA A 81 7.68 35.15 -13.70
C ALA A 81 6.20 34.90 -13.34
N ILE A 82 5.91 34.34 -12.18
CA ILE A 82 4.55 33.92 -11.76
C ILE A 82 4.00 34.92 -10.76
N ALA A 83 2.81 35.46 -11.02
CA ALA A 83 2.09 36.27 -10.07
C ALA A 83 1.24 35.42 -9.14
N GLY A 84 1.43 35.61 -7.81
CA GLY A 84 0.68 34.87 -6.78
C GLY A 84 1.30 33.53 -6.38
N LYS A 85 0.47 32.62 -5.85
CA LYS A 85 0.92 31.35 -5.31
C LYS A 85 1.42 30.40 -6.40
N VAL A 86 2.57 29.77 -6.15
CA VAL A 86 3.21 28.79 -7.04
C VAL A 86 2.88 27.37 -6.55
N TYR A 87 2.54 26.49 -7.47
CA TYR A 87 2.26 25.07 -7.18
C TYR A 87 3.40 24.21 -7.72
N LEU A 88 4.12 23.55 -6.81
CA LEU A 88 5.31 22.76 -7.13
C LEU A 88 4.99 21.26 -7.11
N PHE A 89 5.28 20.56 -8.20
CA PHE A 89 5.06 19.13 -8.35
C PHE A 89 6.37 18.42 -8.68
N PHE A 90 6.85 17.60 -7.76
CA PHE A 90 8.11 16.86 -7.90
C PHE A 90 7.87 15.37 -7.85
N ASP A 91 7.94 14.71 -9.01
CA ASP A 91 7.75 13.28 -9.14
C ASP A 91 9.08 12.54 -9.00
N GLU A 92 9.12 11.50 -8.12
CA GLU A 92 10.30 10.72 -7.74
C GLU A 92 11.46 11.62 -7.21
N ILE A 93 11.14 12.51 -6.26
CA ILE A 93 12.07 13.54 -5.73
C ILE A 93 13.35 12.95 -5.12
N GLN A 94 13.35 11.68 -4.69
CA GLN A 94 14.54 11.02 -4.12
C GLN A 94 15.70 10.88 -5.12
N GLU A 95 15.48 11.10 -6.40
CA GLU A 95 16.54 11.14 -7.40
C GLU A 95 17.38 12.44 -7.32
N VAL A 96 16.89 13.46 -6.62
CA VAL A 96 17.59 14.71 -6.38
C VAL A 96 18.43 14.63 -5.10
N ALA A 97 19.73 14.79 -5.20
CA ALA A 97 20.62 14.79 -4.04
C ALA A 97 20.33 15.99 -3.12
N GLN A 98 20.12 15.71 -1.82
CA GLN A 98 19.79 16.71 -0.78
C GLN A 98 18.51 17.52 -1.07
N TRP A 99 17.54 16.90 -1.72
CA TRP A 99 16.27 17.53 -2.11
C TRP A 99 15.52 18.17 -0.94
N GLU A 100 15.67 17.64 0.27
CA GLU A 100 15.02 18.14 1.49
C GLU A 100 15.41 19.61 1.76
N LYS A 101 16.66 20.00 1.46
CA LYS A 101 17.14 21.36 1.62
C LYS A 101 16.46 22.31 0.62
N ALA A 102 16.33 21.88 -0.64
CA ALA A 102 15.65 22.67 -1.67
C ALA A 102 14.17 22.87 -1.32
N VAL A 103 13.46 21.78 -0.95
CA VAL A 103 12.03 21.83 -0.57
C VAL A 103 11.82 22.75 0.65
N ASN A 104 12.68 22.67 1.65
CA ASN A 104 12.58 23.57 2.81
C ASN A 104 12.84 25.04 2.45
N SER A 105 13.79 25.31 1.53
CA SER A 105 14.08 26.65 1.03
C SER A 105 12.88 27.24 0.28
N PHE A 106 12.25 26.48 -0.62
CA PHE A 106 11.05 26.93 -1.33
C PHE A 106 9.93 27.37 -0.39
N ARG A 107 9.71 26.62 0.70
CA ARG A 107 8.69 26.97 1.71
C ARG A 107 8.98 28.29 2.43
N ILE A 108 10.24 28.71 2.52
CA ILE A 108 10.65 29.95 3.20
C ILE A 108 10.64 31.12 2.24
N GLU A 109 11.07 30.89 0.98
CA GLU A 109 11.33 31.95 0.01
C GLU A 109 10.13 32.23 -0.90
N LEU A 110 9.20 31.28 -1.07
CA LEU A 110 8.07 31.38 -1.99
C LEU A 110 6.73 31.25 -1.27
N ASP A 111 5.71 31.98 -1.73
CA ASP A 111 4.33 31.59 -1.47
C ASP A 111 3.99 30.41 -2.37
N CYS A 112 4.19 29.20 -1.84
CA CYS A 112 4.04 27.98 -2.65
C CYS A 112 3.25 26.89 -1.95
N ASP A 113 2.75 25.95 -2.78
CA ASP A 113 2.09 24.73 -2.39
C ASP A 113 2.85 23.55 -3.01
N ILE A 114 3.36 22.61 -2.20
CA ILE A 114 4.34 21.61 -2.64
C ILE A 114 3.77 20.21 -2.56
N TYR A 115 3.88 19.46 -3.66
CA TYR A 115 3.48 18.08 -3.83
C TYR A 115 4.68 17.25 -4.31
N ILE A 116 5.03 16.21 -3.58
CA ILE A 116 6.17 15.35 -3.93
C ILE A 116 5.75 13.89 -3.94
N THR A 117 6.41 13.08 -4.77
CA THR A 117 6.24 11.63 -4.73
C THR A 117 7.56 10.92 -4.48
N GLY A 118 7.45 9.69 -3.97
CA GLY A 118 8.57 8.76 -3.88
C GLY A 118 8.14 7.32 -3.65
N SER A 119 8.95 6.39 -4.12
CA SER A 119 8.69 4.96 -4.07
C SER A 119 9.31 4.24 -2.85
N ASN A 120 9.70 4.99 -1.80
CA ASN A 120 10.36 4.42 -0.63
C ASN A 120 9.93 5.12 0.67
N ALA A 121 9.66 4.35 1.72
CA ALA A 121 9.30 4.85 3.04
C ALA A 121 10.44 5.65 3.71
N LYS A 122 11.70 5.41 3.31
CA LYS A 122 12.84 6.23 3.77
C LYS A 122 12.74 7.68 3.36
N LEU A 123 11.92 8.00 2.34
CA LEU A 123 11.65 9.39 1.98
C LEU A 123 11.18 10.21 3.19
N LEU A 124 10.47 9.59 4.12
CA LEU A 124 9.90 10.21 5.31
C LEU A 124 10.68 9.95 6.60
N SER A 125 11.75 9.15 6.53
CA SER A 125 12.60 8.83 7.67
C SER A 125 13.91 9.62 7.67
N GLY A 126 14.48 9.85 8.85
CA GLY A 126 15.79 10.47 8.99
C GLY A 126 15.80 11.98 8.70
N GLU A 127 16.50 12.38 7.62
CA GLU A 127 16.74 13.80 7.32
C GLU A 127 15.45 14.57 7.04
N LEU A 128 14.47 13.99 6.35
CA LEU A 128 13.20 14.67 6.09
C LEU A 128 12.46 15.02 7.38
N ALA A 129 12.32 14.03 8.27
CA ALA A 129 11.64 14.23 9.55
C ALA A 129 12.32 15.34 10.38
N THR A 130 13.65 15.46 10.25
CA THR A 130 14.45 16.47 10.94
C THR A 130 14.38 17.85 10.23
N VAL A 131 14.57 17.87 8.92
CA VAL A 131 14.66 19.13 8.14
C VAL A 131 13.30 19.82 7.99
N LEU A 132 12.25 19.06 7.70
CA LEU A 132 10.89 19.62 7.58
C LEU A 132 10.16 19.76 8.92
N GLY A 133 10.69 19.17 10.01
CA GLY A 133 10.19 19.40 11.37
C GLY A 133 8.68 19.20 11.54
N GLY A 134 8.10 18.16 10.94
CA GLY A 134 6.65 17.88 10.99
C GLY A 134 5.79 18.75 10.06
N ARG A 135 6.39 19.49 9.14
CA ARG A 135 5.69 20.37 8.18
C ARG A 135 5.36 19.65 6.87
N TYR A 136 4.93 18.41 6.97
CA TYR A 136 4.46 17.59 5.84
C TYR A 136 3.30 16.69 6.26
N VAL A 137 2.56 16.24 5.28
CA VAL A 137 1.52 15.23 5.43
C VAL A 137 1.74 14.12 4.41
N GLU A 138 1.64 12.87 4.89
CA GLU A 138 1.84 11.68 4.05
C GLU A 138 0.52 11.10 3.56
N PHE A 139 0.50 10.70 2.28
CA PHE A 139 -0.56 9.94 1.65
C PHE A 139 0.04 8.71 1.00
N THR A 140 -0.15 7.55 1.62
CA THR A 140 0.28 6.29 1.00
C THR A 140 -0.71 5.89 -0.09
N ILE A 141 -0.22 5.79 -1.32
CA ILE A 141 -0.99 5.40 -2.50
C ILE A 141 -0.82 3.89 -2.72
N TYR A 142 -1.92 3.16 -2.64
CA TYR A 142 -1.95 1.72 -2.85
C TYR A 142 -2.34 1.38 -4.29
N PRO A 143 -2.05 0.17 -4.79
CA PRO A 143 -2.67 -0.39 -5.98
C PRO A 143 -4.20 -0.28 -5.89
N PHE A 144 -4.92 -0.45 -6.99
CA PHE A 144 -6.36 -0.30 -7.01
C PHE A 144 -7.06 -1.23 -6.00
N SER A 145 -8.06 -0.68 -5.31
CA SER A 145 -9.06 -1.48 -4.61
C SER A 145 -9.89 -2.28 -5.59
N PHE A 146 -10.66 -3.26 -5.10
CA PHE A 146 -11.59 -3.98 -5.97
C PHE A 146 -12.63 -3.03 -6.60
N ALA A 147 -13.10 -2.04 -5.88
CA ALA A 147 -14.03 -1.04 -6.41
C ALA A 147 -13.42 -0.23 -7.57
N GLU A 148 -12.18 0.26 -7.41
CA GLU A 148 -11.44 0.97 -8.47
C GLU A 148 -11.14 0.05 -9.67
N PHE A 149 -10.76 -1.20 -9.40
CA PHE A 149 -10.55 -2.23 -10.41
C PHE A 149 -11.83 -2.49 -11.21
N LEU A 150 -12.96 -2.69 -10.53
CA LEU A 150 -14.27 -2.97 -11.13
C LEU A 150 -14.73 -1.84 -12.03
N GLU A 151 -14.56 -0.58 -11.61
CA GLU A 151 -14.87 0.60 -12.43
C GLU A 151 -14.10 0.55 -13.76
N LEU A 152 -12.80 0.29 -13.69
CA LEU A 152 -11.96 0.26 -14.89
C LEU A 152 -12.18 -1.01 -15.73
N TYR A 153 -12.38 -2.15 -15.08
CA TYR A 153 -12.63 -3.43 -15.74
C TYR A 153 -13.88 -3.39 -16.61
N ARG A 154 -14.96 -2.75 -16.12
CA ARG A 154 -16.21 -2.56 -16.87
C ARG A 154 -16.05 -1.68 -18.12
N THR A 155 -15.01 -0.86 -18.22
CA THR A 155 -14.70 -0.11 -19.45
C THR A 155 -14.05 -0.99 -20.51
N VAL A 156 -13.36 -2.06 -20.09
CA VAL A 156 -12.69 -3.02 -20.99
C VAL A 156 -13.61 -4.17 -21.36
N GLU A 157 -14.39 -4.67 -20.40
CA GLU A 157 -15.32 -5.78 -20.53
C GLU A 157 -16.75 -5.34 -20.11
N PRO A 158 -17.45 -4.59 -20.98
CA PRO A 158 -18.81 -4.14 -20.70
C PRO A 158 -19.75 -5.34 -20.55
N GLY A 159 -20.44 -5.41 -19.42
CA GLY A 159 -21.39 -6.50 -19.13
C GLY A 159 -20.80 -7.67 -18.32
N ALA A 160 -19.53 -7.63 -17.96
CA ALA A 160 -18.98 -8.60 -17.02
C ALA A 160 -19.68 -8.51 -15.64
N SER A 161 -20.03 -9.67 -15.08
CA SER A 161 -20.57 -9.73 -13.71
C SER A 161 -19.50 -9.38 -12.67
N ASP A 162 -19.92 -8.90 -11.50
CA ASP A 162 -19.01 -8.61 -10.39
C ASP A 162 -18.24 -9.85 -9.94
N ALA A 163 -18.86 -11.04 -10.03
CA ALA A 163 -18.20 -12.30 -9.75
C ALA A 163 -17.07 -12.60 -10.75
N ALA A 164 -17.30 -12.39 -12.06
CA ALA A 164 -16.25 -12.57 -13.08
C ALA A 164 -15.12 -11.54 -12.91
N ALA A 165 -15.45 -10.28 -12.63
CA ALA A 165 -14.49 -9.23 -12.37
C ALA A 165 -13.66 -9.56 -11.10
N PHE A 166 -14.28 -10.12 -10.07
CA PHE A 166 -13.57 -10.49 -8.83
C PHE A 166 -12.62 -11.68 -9.06
N GLN A 167 -12.99 -12.66 -9.88
CA GLN A 167 -12.08 -13.75 -10.26
C GLN A 167 -10.84 -13.20 -11.00
N GLN A 168 -11.03 -12.22 -11.88
CA GLN A 168 -9.90 -11.56 -12.54
C GLN A 168 -9.03 -10.79 -11.53
N TYR A 169 -9.66 -10.08 -10.59
CA TYR A 169 -8.95 -9.36 -9.53
C TYR A 169 -8.15 -10.30 -8.62
N LEU A 170 -8.72 -11.46 -8.24
CA LEU A 170 -8.02 -12.49 -7.47
C LEU A 170 -6.74 -13.00 -8.17
N THR A 171 -6.78 -13.09 -9.49
CA THR A 171 -5.66 -13.62 -10.29
C THR A 171 -4.61 -12.54 -10.61
N LEU A 172 -5.05 -11.33 -10.94
CA LEU A 172 -4.18 -10.29 -11.50
C LEU A 172 -3.84 -9.17 -10.50
N GLY A 173 -4.60 -9.05 -9.41
CA GLY A 173 -4.41 -7.94 -8.47
C GLY A 173 -4.92 -6.60 -8.98
N GLY A 174 -4.48 -5.52 -8.34
CA GLY A 174 -4.94 -4.15 -8.56
C GLY A 174 -3.90 -3.21 -9.16
N MET A 175 -2.85 -3.69 -9.82
CA MET A 175 -1.89 -2.78 -10.46
C MET A 175 -2.54 -1.99 -11.60
N PRO A 176 -2.49 -0.62 -11.60
CA PRO A 176 -3.31 0.21 -12.50
C PRO A 176 -3.09 -0.03 -13.99
N TYR A 177 -1.87 -0.35 -14.41
CA TYR A 177 -1.52 -0.48 -15.82
C TYR A 177 -2.13 -1.73 -16.49
N LEU A 178 -2.64 -2.69 -15.71
CA LEU A 178 -3.24 -3.94 -16.24
C LEU A 178 -4.42 -3.66 -17.19
N ALA A 179 -5.14 -2.57 -16.99
CA ALA A 179 -6.20 -2.14 -17.89
C ALA A 179 -5.70 -1.82 -19.30
N ASN A 180 -4.49 -1.25 -19.41
CA ASN A 180 -3.87 -0.95 -20.72
C ASN A 180 -3.50 -2.26 -21.47
N LEU A 181 -3.31 -3.34 -20.74
CA LEU A 181 -3.11 -4.69 -21.27
C LEU A 181 -4.42 -5.46 -21.46
N ARG A 182 -5.56 -4.77 -21.29
CA ARG A 182 -6.92 -5.32 -21.37
C ARG A 182 -7.11 -6.56 -20.51
N TYR A 183 -6.42 -6.62 -19.37
CA TYR A 183 -6.42 -7.74 -18.45
C TYR A 183 -6.11 -9.10 -19.10
N ALA A 184 -5.41 -9.11 -20.25
CA ALA A 184 -4.99 -10.33 -20.91
C ALA A 184 -4.00 -11.12 -20.00
N PRO A 185 -4.26 -12.41 -19.71
CA PRO A 185 -3.54 -13.14 -18.64
C PRO A 185 -2.01 -13.16 -18.80
N GLU A 186 -1.50 -13.53 -20.00
CA GLU A 186 -0.05 -13.66 -20.22
C GLU A 186 0.68 -12.30 -20.18
N PRO A 187 0.26 -11.24 -20.91
CA PRO A 187 0.87 -9.92 -20.81
C PRO A 187 0.80 -9.33 -19.39
N CYS A 188 -0.30 -9.53 -18.68
CA CYS A 188 -0.44 -9.05 -17.31
C CYS A 188 0.51 -9.77 -16.35
N ARG A 189 0.64 -11.10 -16.45
CA ARG A 189 1.57 -11.88 -15.63
C ARG A 189 3.02 -11.47 -15.89
N GLN A 190 3.41 -11.33 -17.15
CA GLN A 190 4.74 -10.84 -17.50
C GLN A 190 5.01 -9.45 -16.90
N TYR A 191 4.07 -8.53 -17.04
CA TYR A 191 4.21 -7.18 -16.52
C TYR A 191 4.31 -7.14 -14.98
N LEU A 192 3.51 -7.95 -14.28
CA LEU A 192 3.56 -8.06 -12.83
C LEU A 192 4.90 -8.63 -12.34
N HIS A 193 5.41 -9.64 -13.05
CA HIS A 193 6.73 -10.20 -12.77
C HIS A 193 7.85 -9.16 -12.99
N ASP A 194 7.76 -8.34 -14.03
CA ASP A 194 8.71 -7.28 -14.29
C ASP A 194 8.64 -6.16 -13.22
N ILE A 195 7.43 -5.81 -12.73
CA ILE A 195 7.28 -4.90 -11.59
C ILE A 195 7.97 -5.49 -10.36
N TYR A 196 7.68 -6.74 -10.01
CA TYR A 196 8.29 -7.42 -8.87
C TYR A 196 9.81 -7.37 -8.94
N ASN A 197 10.39 -7.75 -10.09
CA ASN A 197 11.84 -7.70 -10.30
C ASN A 197 12.36 -6.26 -10.17
N SER A 198 11.68 -5.28 -10.73
CA SER A 198 12.07 -3.87 -10.63
C SER A 198 12.09 -3.38 -9.19
N VAL A 199 11.08 -3.71 -8.39
CA VAL A 199 11.03 -3.36 -6.96
C VAL A 199 12.18 -4.03 -6.21
N VAL A 200 12.37 -5.35 -6.38
CA VAL A 200 13.42 -6.10 -5.69
C VAL A 200 14.81 -5.57 -6.10
N LEU A 201 15.09 -5.41 -7.38
CA LEU A 201 16.43 -5.04 -7.84
C LEU A 201 16.74 -3.55 -7.62
N ASN A 202 15.84 -2.65 -7.94
CA ASN A 202 16.10 -1.21 -7.85
C ASN A 202 15.82 -0.66 -6.45
N ASP A 203 14.65 -0.97 -5.89
CA ASP A 203 14.20 -0.33 -4.65
C ASP A 203 14.72 -1.05 -3.39
N VAL A 204 15.08 -2.35 -3.48
CA VAL A 204 15.65 -3.10 -2.36
C VAL A 204 17.17 -3.30 -2.53
N VAL A 205 17.61 -4.00 -3.58
CA VAL A 205 19.02 -4.38 -3.74
C VAL A 205 19.93 -3.16 -3.95
N ARG A 206 19.64 -2.35 -4.97
CA ARG A 206 20.49 -1.21 -5.35
C ARG A 206 20.58 -0.17 -4.25
N ARG A 207 19.44 0.21 -3.66
CA ARG A 207 19.40 1.24 -2.59
C ARG A 207 20.11 0.83 -1.33
N ASN A 208 20.00 -0.44 -0.94
CA ASN A 208 20.61 -0.95 0.30
C ASN A 208 21.97 -1.62 0.04
N LYS A 209 22.49 -1.57 -1.20
CA LYS A 209 23.79 -2.15 -1.60
C LYS A 209 23.93 -3.61 -1.20
N ILE A 210 22.85 -4.39 -1.37
CA ILE A 210 22.80 -5.81 -1.02
C ILE A 210 23.75 -6.58 -1.95
N ARG A 211 24.64 -7.36 -1.37
CA ARG A 211 25.62 -8.16 -2.14
C ARG A 211 25.09 -9.57 -2.44
N ASP A 212 24.42 -10.19 -1.48
CA ASP A 212 23.85 -11.54 -1.65
C ASP A 212 22.38 -11.45 -2.10
N VAL A 213 22.21 -11.29 -3.41
CA VAL A 213 20.89 -11.16 -4.05
C VAL A 213 20.13 -12.49 -4.02
N ASP A 214 20.83 -13.64 -4.09
CA ASP A 214 20.18 -14.95 -4.02
C ASP A 214 19.62 -15.23 -2.63
N LEU A 215 20.33 -14.85 -1.57
CA LEU A 215 19.80 -14.91 -0.21
C LEU A 215 18.55 -14.04 -0.05
N LEU A 216 18.59 -12.81 -0.56
CA LEU A 216 17.39 -11.93 -0.53
C LEU A 216 16.23 -12.61 -1.26
N ALA A 217 16.45 -13.14 -2.47
CA ALA A 217 15.39 -13.79 -3.25
C ALA A 217 14.73 -14.95 -2.49
N ARG A 218 15.53 -15.78 -1.77
CA ARG A 218 15.03 -16.87 -0.94
C ARG A 218 14.22 -16.38 0.26
N ILE A 219 14.68 -15.34 0.94
CA ILE A 219 13.95 -14.72 2.06
C ILE A 219 12.62 -14.16 1.56
N VAL A 220 12.63 -13.41 0.46
CA VAL A 220 11.43 -12.83 -0.14
C VAL A 220 10.46 -13.92 -0.57
N ALA A 221 10.94 -14.99 -1.24
CA ALA A 221 10.12 -16.14 -1.61
C ALA A 221 9.47 -16.81 -0.39
N TYR A 222 10.24 -16.99 0.69
CA TYR A 222 9.69 -17.54 1.93
C TYR A 222 8.56 -16.67 2.50
N VAL A 223 8.75 -15.35 2.56
CA VAL A 223 7.74 -14.40 3.08
C VAL A 223 6.50 -14.42 2.18
N ILE A 224 6.67 -14.38 0.85
CA ILE A 224 5.54 -14.41 -0.11
C ILE A 224 4.73 -15.71 0.04
N GLY A 225 5.40 -16.86 0.21
CA GLY A 225 4.74 -18.15 0.41
C GLY A 225 4.01 -18.27 1.75
N ASN A 226 4.32 -17.41 2.71
CA ASN A 226 3.78 -17.43 4.08
C ASN A 226 3.08 -16.11 4.46
N ILE A 227 2.57 -15.34 3.49
CA ILE A 227 1.78 -14.12 3.79
C ILE A 227 0.61 -14.47 4.71
N GLY A 228 0.25 -13.56 5.61
CA GLY A 228 -0.86 -13.78 6.55
C GLY A 228 -0.59 -14.81 7.65
N THR A 229 0.53 -15.55 7.60
CA THR A 229 0.93 -16.44 8.69
C THR A 229 1.90 -15.74 9.64
N THR A 230 1.87 -16.15 10.91
CA THR A 230 2.85 -15.65 11.90
C THR A 230 4.18 -16.38 11.71
N PHE A 231 5.27 -15.63 11.67
CA PHE A 231 6.61 -16.21 11.64
C PHE A 231 7.62 -15.37 12.42
N ALA A 232 8.71 -16.01 12.80
CA ALA A 232 9.85 -15.36 13.39
C ALA A 232 11.07 -15.44 12.46
N SER A 233 11.97 -14.45 12.52
CA SER A 233 13.23 -14.47 11.78
C SER A 233 14.07 -15.72 12.04
N THR A 234 13.96 -16.27 13.24
CA THR A 234 14.57 -17.56 13.62
C THR A 234 14.01 -18.74 12.84
N SER A 235 12.72 -18.72 12.47
CA SER A 235 12.10 -19.76 11.65
C SER A 235 12.63 -19.72 10.23
N ILE A 236 12.79 -18.52 9.65
CA ILE A 236 13.40 -18.34 8.33
C ILE A 236 14.87 -18.77 8.35
N ALA A 237 15.63 -18.38 9.39
CA ALA A 237 17.03 -18.78 9.52
C ALA A 237 17.18 -20.32 9.64
N LYS A 238 16.25 -21.00 10.33
CA LYS A 238 16.21 -22.47 10.39
C LYS A 238 15.88 -23.09 9.04
N PHE A 239 14.92 -22.53 8.31
CA PHE A 239 14.58 -22.96 6.95
C PHE A 239 15.79 -22.83 6.03
N LEU A 240 16.46 -21.69 6.02
CA LEU A 240 17.67 -21.47 5.20
C LEU A 240 18.82 -22.42 5.60
N LYS A 241 18.96 -22.73 6.89
CA LYS A 241 19.93 -23.72 7.36
C LYS A 241 19.64 -25.12 6.83
N SER A 242 18.37 -25.52 6.69
CA SER A 242 18.02 -26.81 6.05
C SER A 242 18.37 -26.85 4.57
N GLU A 243 18.49 -25.69 3.93
CA GLU A 243 18.99 -25.52 2.56
C GLU A 243 20.53 -25.31 2.50
N HIS A 244 21.25 -25.70 3.56
CA HIS A 244 22.71 -25.56 3.69
C HIS A 244 23.23 -24.10 3.69
N ARG A 245 22.39 -23.12 4.06
CA ARG A 245 22.76 -21.72 4.23
C ARG A 245 22.61 -21.26 5.67
N THR A 246 23.73 -20.90 6.29
CA THR A 246 23.71 -20.33 7.65
C THR A 246 23.61 -18.82 7.58
N VAL A 247 22.53 -18.25 8.15
CA VAL A 247 22.25 -16.82 8.14
C VAL A 247 21.87 -16.37 9.55
N ALA A 248 22.36 -15.21 9.98
CA ALA A 248 21.96 -14.62 11.23
C ALA A 248 20.49 -14.12 11.14
N PRO A 249 19.65 -14.35 12.16
CA PRO A 249 18.29 -13.83 12.19
C PRO A 249 18.18 -12.32 11.97
N GLU A 250 19.18 -11.56 12.41
CA GLU A 250 19.26 -10.11 12.21
C GLU A 250 19.39 -9.74 10.71
N THR A 251 20.14 -10.51 9.92
CA THR A 251 20.24 -10.30 8.47
C THR A 251 18.88 -10.54 7.80
N VAL A 252 18.15 -11.56 8.24
CA VAL A 252 16.80 -11.83 7.75
C VAL A 252 15.87 -10.65 8.05
N LEU A 253 15.88 -10.13 9.28
CA LEU A 253 15.07 -8.96 9.67
C LEU A 253 15.42 -7.73 8.84
N ASN A 254 16.71 -7.47 8.61
CA ASN A 254 17.15 -6.33 7.79
C ASN A 254 16.65 -6.45 6.34
N TYR A 255 16.71 -7.64 5.75
CA TYR A 255 16.23 -7.83 4.37
C TYR A 255 14.70 -7.66 4.27
N ILE A 256 13.95 -8.17 5.24
CA ILE A 256 12.49 -7.95 5.30
C ILE A 256 12.20 -6.46 5.50
N LYS A 257 12.91 -5.78 6.38
CA LYS A 257 12.79 -4.33 6.59
C LYS A 257 13.02 -3.55 5.28
N TYR A 258 14.02 -3.90 4.49
CA TYR A 258 14.26 -3.24 3.20
C TYR A 258 13.11 -3.45 2.21
N CYS A 259 12.47 -4.62 2.26
CA CYS A 259 11.29 -4.90 1.45
C CYS A 259 10.06 -4.11 1.95
N THR A 260 9.89 -3.90 3.26
CA THR A 260 8.83 -3.04 3.80
C THR A 260 9.07 -1.56 3.48
N GLU A 261 10.31 -1.10 3.53
CA GLU A 261 10.69 0.25 3.11
C GLU A 261 10.43 0.51 1.62
N ALA A 262 10.52 -0.53 0.77
CA ALA A 262 10.14 -0.48 -0.65
C ALA A 262 8.63 -0.68 -0.90
N TYR A 263 7.82 -0.74 0.14
CA TYR A 263 6.38 -1.03 0.08
C TYR A 263 6.02 -2.36 -0.61
N LEU A 264 6.95 -3.31 -0.69
CA LEU A 264 6.65 -4.65 -1.19
C LEU A 264 5.82 -5.44 -0.18
N PHE A 265 6.18 -5.31 1.11
CA PHE A 265 5.48 -5.91 2.24
C PHE A 265 4.98 -4.85 3.22
N TYR A 266 3.91 -5.19 3.89
CA TYR A 266 3.35 -4.47 5.04
C TYR A 266 3.41 -5.36 6.27
N GLN A 267 4.06 -4.88 7.32
CA GLN A 267 4.15 -5.56 8.60
C GLN A 267 2.92 -5.25 9.43
N VAL A 268 2.35 -6.27 10.04
CA VAL A 268 1.19 -6.17 10.94
C VAL A 268 1.56 -6.70 12.31
N ASN A 269 1.47 -5.85 13.30
CA ASN A 269 1.72 -6.22 14.68
C ASN A 269 0.54 -7.00 15.26
N ARG A 270 0.82 -7.83 16.26
CA ARG A 270 -0.22 -8.51 17.03
C ARG A 270 -0.56 -7.70 18.28
N GLU A 271 -1.84 -7.67 18.62
CA GLU A 271 -2.36 -7.01 19.82
C GLU A 271 -3.01 -8.03 20.73
N ASP A 272 -2.58 -8.09 21.98
CA ASP A 272 -3.30 -8.83 23.02
C ASP A 272 -4.53 -8.02 23.45
N LEU A 273 -5.71 -8.46 23.08
CA LEU A 273 -6.96 -7.75 23.33
C LEU A 273 -7.38 -7.80 24.81
N GLN A 274 -6.90 -8.75 25.59
CA GLN A 274 -7.11 -8.84 27.02
C GLN A 274 -6.13 -7.96 27.79
N GLY A 275 -4.84 -8.06 27.45
CA GLY A 275 -3.77 -7.27 28.06
C GLY A 275 -3.62 -5.86 27.49
N LYS A 276 -4.31 -5.53 26.40
CA LYS A 276 -4.25 -4.24 25.66
C LYS A 276 -2.80 -3.83 25.34
N GLN A 277 -2.00 -4.77 24.87
CA GLN A 277 -0.59 -4.58 24.58
C GLN A 277 -0.25 -5.04 23.16
N ILE A 278 0.57 -4.25 22.47
CA ILE A 278 1.18 -4.69 21.21
C ILE A 278 2.27 -5.71 21.53
N LEU A 279 2.20 -6.86 20.87
CA LEU A 279 3.16 -7.94 21.04
C LEU A 279 4.38 -7.70 20.14
N ALA A 280 5.56 -7.80 20.71
CA ALA A 280 6.83 -7.53 20.03
C ALA A 280 7.32 -8.67 19.12
N THR A 281 6.58 -9.78 19.01
CA THR A 281 7.01 -10.98 18.30
C THR A 281 5.88 -11.62 17.50
N ASN A 282 6.27 -12.41 16.49
CA ASN A 282 5.35 -13.15 15.63
C ASN A 282 4.41 -12.25 14.82
N GLU A 283 4.97 -11.23 14.18
CA GLU A 283 4.25 -10.38 13.24
C GLU A 283 3.76 -11.18 12.02
N LYS A 284 2.74 -10.66 11.34
CA LYS A 284 2.35 -11.11 10.00
C LYS A 284 2.84 -10.12 8.95
N TYR A 285 2.99 -10.60 7.73
CA TYR A 285 3.31 -9.74 6.58
C TYR A 285 2.31 -9.97 5.47
N TYR A 286 1.90 -8.88 4.82
CA TYR A 286 1.03 -8.88 3.65
C TYR A 286 1.72 -8.15 2.51
N MET A 287 1.36 -8.50 1.27
CA MET A 287 1.90 -7.84 0.08
C MET A 287 1.09 -6.60 -0.28
N ALA A 288 1.75 -5.61 -0.89
CA ALA A 288 1.10 -4.44 -1.45
C ALA A 288 0.02 -4.79 -2.48
N ASP A 289 0.25 -5.87 -3.22
CA ASP A 289 -0.66 -6.38 -4.23
C ASP A 289 -0.51 -7.90 -4.35
N HIS A 290 -1.62 -8.62 -4.24
CA HIS A 290 -1.64 -10.07 -4.34
C HIS A 290 -1.35 -10.57 -5.76
N GLY A 291 -1.59 -9.76 -6.81
CA GLY A 291 -1.23 -10.09 -8.19
C GLY A 291 0.28 -10.25 -8.38
N LEU A 292 1.10 -9.51 -7.63
CA LEU A 292 2.55 -9.72 -7.63
C LEU A 292 2.92 -11.11 -7.09
N ARG A 293 2.21 -11.58 -6.04
CA ARG A 293 2.36 -12.94 -5.53
C ARG A 293 2.03 -13.98 -6.58
N GLU A 294 0.86 -13.82 -7.22
CA GLU A 294 0.38 -14.76 -8.24
C GLU A 294 1.32 -14.81 -9.46
N ALA A 295 1.94 -13.70 -9.82
CA ALA A 295 2.91 -13.65 -10.91
C ALA A 295 4.20 -14.42 -10.59
N VAL A 296 4.63 -14.44 -9.32
CA VAL A 296 5.87 -15.11 -8.88
C VAL A 296 5.65 -16.60 -8.61
N PHE A 297 4.54 -16.98 -7.97
CA PHE A 297 4.29 -18.35 -7.52
C PHE A 297 3.34 -19.15 -8.44
N GLY A 298 2.62 -18.46 -9.33
CA GLY A 298 1.51 -19.06 -10.08
C GLY A 298 0.29 -19.28 -9.20
N GLY A 299 -0.90 -19.25 -9.81
CA GLY A 299 -2.16 -19.39 -9.11
C GLY A 299 -2.26 -20.72 -8.35
N ASN A 300 -2.44 -20.66 -7.05
CA ASN A 300 -2.65 -21.82 -6.20
C ASN A 300 -3.90 -21.63 -5.33
N MET A 301 -5.00 -22.26 -5.72
CA MET A 301 -6.27 -22.19 -4.98
C MET A 301 -6.18 -22.74 -3.54
N LYS A 302 -5.12 -23.47 -3.20
CA LYS A 302 -4.90 -23.93 -1.82
C LYS A 302 -4.60 -22.77 -0.86
N ASP A 303 -4.10 -21.65 -1.39
CA ASP A 303 -3.72 -20.47 -0.63
C ASP A 303 -4.80 -19.37 -0.67
N ILE A 304 -5.99 -19.68 -1.15
CA ILE A 304 -7.06 -18.70 -1.36
C ILE A 304 -7.38 -17.89 -0.09
N ASN A 305 -7.38 -18.52 1.09
CA ASN A 305 -7.59 -17.81 2.36
C ASN A 305 -6.56 -16.70 2.57
N LEU A 306 -5.28 -16.97 2.29
CA LEU A 306 -4.19 -16.00 2.46
C LEU A 306 -4.35 -14.82 1.49
N ILE A 307 -4.83 -15.09 0.27
CA ILE A 307 -5.10 -14.05 -0.75
C ILE A 307 -6.27 -13.18 -0.29
N LEU A 308 -7.36 -13.78 0.20
CA LEU A 308 -8.52 -13.03 0.69
C LEU A 308 -8.16 -12.18 1.91
N GLU A 309 -7.40 -12.72 2.86
CA GLU A 309 -6.87 -11.93 3.99
C GLU A 309 -6.02 -10.75 3.49
N ASN A 310 -5.11 -10.98 2.53
CA ASN A 310 -4.29 -9.90 1.97
C ASN A 310 -5.15 -8.78 1.33
N ILE A 311 -6.18 -9.16 0.59
CA ILE A 311 -7.11 -8.19 -0.04
C ILE A 311 -7.85 -7.37 1.01
N VAL A 312 -8.40 -8.02 2.03
CA VAL A 312 -9.13 -7.36 3.13
C VAL A 312 -8.19 -6.45 3.94
N TYR A 313 -6.98 -6.93 4.23
CA TYR A 313 -5.95 -6.11 4.90
C TYR A 313 -5.66 -4.83 4.14
N MET A 314 -5.38 -4.94 2.84
CA MET A 314 -5.08 -3.78 2.00
C MET A 314 -6.28 -2.83 1.90
N GLU A 315 -7.50 -3.34 1.91
CA GLU A 315 -8.71 -2.51 1.92
C GLU A 315 -8.87 -1.73 3.22
N LEU A 316 -8.59 -2.35 4.37
CA LEU A 316 -8.58 -1.67 5.67
C LEU A 316 -7.58 -0.50 5.68
N LEU A 317 -6.37 -0.72 5.18
CA LEU A 317 -5.35 0.35 5.06
C LEU A 317 -5.81 1.49 4.14
N ARG A 318 -6.37 1.16 2.97
CA ARG A 318 -6.89 2.17 2.02
C ARG A 318 -7.93 3.07 2.66
N ARG A 319 -8.81 2.51 3.48
CA ARG A 319 -9.84 3.25 4.22
C ARG A 319 -9.28 4.03 5.42
N GLY A 320 -7.99 3.91 5.69
CA GLY A 320 -7.28 4.67 6.71
C GLY A 320 -7.35 4.06 8.11
N TYR A 321 -7.64 2.77 8.22
CA TYR A 321 -7.51 2.05 9.48
C TYR A 321 -6.06 1.72 9.78
N THR A 322 -5.67 1.88 11.03
CA THR A 322 -4.49 1.20 11.59
C THR A 322 -4.93 -0.22 11.92
N VAL A 323 -4.19 -1.21 11.44
CA VAL A 323 -4.59 -2.62 11.53
C VAL A 323 -3.61 -3.40 12.39
N THR A 324 -4.15 -4.20 13.32
CA THR A 324 -3.41 -5.20 14.10
C THR A 324 -4.09 -6.56 13.94
N VAL A 325 -3.36 -7.62 14.28
CA VAL A 325 -3.91 -8.97 14.45
C VAL A 325 -4.32 -9.15 15.90
N GLY A 326 -5.60 -9.45 16.15
CA GLY A 326 -6.13 -9.60 17.51
C GLY A 326 -5.78 -10.96 18.11
N LYS A 327 -5.19 -10.99 19.31
CA LYS A 327 -4.98 -12.22 20.07
C LYS A 327 -5.87 -12.24 21.30
N ILE A 328 -6.60 -13.35 21.52
CA ILE A 328 -7.41 -13.59 22.72
C ILE A 328 -7.12 -15.00 23.23
N GLY A 329 -6.30 -15.11 24.28
CA GLY A 329 -5.84 -16.41 24.77
C GLY A 329 -5.09 -17.18 23.69
N SER A 330 -5.61 -18.32 23.29
CA SER A 330 -5.07 -19.15 22.19
C SER A 330 -5.68 -18.87 20.82
N ARG A 331 -6.72 -18.01 20.75
CA ARG A 331 -7.45 -17.67 19.51
C ARG A 331 -6.89 -16.39 18.89
N GLU A 332 -7.12 -16.24 17.59
CA GLU A 332 -6.70 -15.09 16.82
C GLU A 332 -7.89 -14.53 16.04
N ILE A 333 -7.97 -13.20 15.98
CA ILE A 333 -8.84 -12.46 15.08
C ILE A 333 -7.94 -11.89 13.99
N ASP A 334 -8.27 -12.15 12.72
CA ASP A 334 -7.40 -11.79 11.61
C ASP A 334 -7.07 -10.31 11.60
N PHE A 335 -8.07 -9.44 11.78
CA PHE A 335 -7.85 -8.01 11.81
C PHE A 335 -8.66 -7.28 12.88
N VAL A 336 -7.97 -6.36 13.53
CA VAL A 336 -8.54 -5.31 14.37
C VAL A 336 -8.22 -3.98 13.70
N GLY A 337 -9.21 -3.35 13.11
CA GLY A 337 -9.08 -2.04 12.47
C GLY A 337 -9.43 -0.92 13.44
N GLN A 338 -8.57 0.10 13.55
CA GLN A 338 -8.78 1.28 14.37
C GLN A 338 -8.62 2.55 13.56
N LYS A 339 -9.57 3.49 13.66
CA LYS A 339 -9.53 4.77 12.96
C LYS A 339 -10.24 5.82 13.79
N GLN A 340 -9.51 6.80 14.32
CA GLN A 340 -10.04 7.81 15.22
C GLN A 340 -10.82 7.15 16.41
N HIS A 341 -12.14 7.29 16.43
CA HIS A 341 -13.03 6.71 17.44
C HIS A 341 -13.72 5.42 16.96
N GLU A 342 -13.48 5.00 15.72
CA GLU A 342 -14.03 3.79 15.15
C GLU A 342 -13.09 2.61 15.41
N LYS A 343 -13.68 1.48 15.76
CA LYS A 343 -13.00 0.20 15.87
C LYS A 343 -13.88 -0.86 15.23
N LEU A 344 -13.26 -1.83 14.56
CA LEU A 344 -13.96 -2.97 14.01
C LEU A 344 -13.08 -4.22 14.07
N TYR A 345 -13.72 -5.38 14.00
CA TYR A 345 -13.08 -6.68 13.98
C TYR A 345 -13.47 -7.41 12.71
N VAL A 346 -12.52 -8.02 12.04
CA VAL A 346 -12.77 -8.76 10.80
C VAL A 346 -12.09 -10.12 10.86
N GLN A 347 -12.87 -11.16 10.59
CA GLN A 347 -12.41 -12.52 10.34
C GLN A 347 -12.64 -12.83 8.87
N VAL A 348 -11.67 -13.49 8.22
CA VAL A 348 -11.71 -13.75 6.78
C VAL A 348 -11.56 -15.24 6.52
N CYS A 349 -12.49 -15.82 5.77
CA CYS A 349 -12.38 -17.21 5.34
C CYS A 349 -12.85 -17.36 3.88
N TYR A 350 -12.48 -18.48 3.26
CA TYR A 350 -12.94 -18.77 1.90
C TYR A 350 -14.43 -19.08 1.86
N LEU A 351 -14.85 -20.12 2.58
CA LEU A 351 -16.25 -20.56 2.68
C LEU A 351 -16.58 -21.02 4.09
N LEU A 352 -17.79 -20.74 4.51
CA LEU A 352 -18.40 -21.25 5.76
C LEU A 352 -19.07 -22.62 5.52
N ALA A 353 -18.31 -23.55 4.94
CA ALA A 353 -18.83 -24.80 4.38
C ALA A 353 -19.22 -25.86 5.41
N SER A 354 -18.88 -25.70 6.69
CA SER A 354 -19.20 -26.65 7.77
C SER A 354 -19.51 -25.94 9.07
N ASP A 355 -20.28 -26.61 9.94
CA ASP A 355 -20.58 -26.10 11.28
C ASP A 355 -19.31 -25.86 12.10
N GLU A 356 -18.28 -26.68 11.92
CA GLU A 356 -16.99 -26.52 12.57
C GLU A 356 -16.30 -25.20 12.13
N THR A 357 -16.29 -24.90 10.82
CA THR A 357 -15.77 -23.67 10.28
C THR A 357 -16.57 -22.48 10.81
N ILE A 358 -17.90 -22.56 10.77
CA ILE A 358 -18.78 -21.52 11.30
C ILE A 358 -18.47 -21.26 12.78
N GLN A 359 -18.37 -22.29 13.60
CA GLN A 359 -18.06 -22.16 15.03
C GLN A 359 -16.66 -21.54 15.26
N ARG A 360 -15.70 -21.86 14.43
CA ARG A 360 -14.36 -21.28 14.50
C ARG A 360 -14.39 -19.78 14.20
N GLU A 361 -14.99 -19.39 13.06
CA GLU A 361 -14.95 -18.01 12.57
C GLU A 361 -15.83 -17.06 13.39
N PHE A 362 -17.04 -17.48 13.78
CA PHE A 362 -17.91 -16.66 14.62
C PHE A 362 -17.56 -16.78 16.11
N GLY A 363 -17.16 -17.96 16.56
CA GLY A 363 -16.93 -18.24 17.98
C GLY A 363 -15.73 -17.50 18.58
N VAL A 364 -14.80 -17.00 17.78
CA VAL A 364 -13.67 -16.17 18.27
C VAL A 364 -14.17 -14.89 18.95
N TYR A 365 -15.29 -14.33 18.49
CA TYR A 365 -15.85 -13.08 18.98
C TYR A 365 -16.52 -13.19 20.36
N ALA A 366 -16.88 -14.39 20.80
CA ALA A 366 -17.48 -14.59 22.13
C ALA A 366 -16.61 -14.09 23.29
N SER A 367 -15.30 -14.01 23.06
CA SER A 367 -14.33 -13.55 24.07
C SER A 367 -13.92 -12.07 23.91
N VAL A 368 -14.48 -11.35 22.92
CA VAL A 368 -14.20 -9.91 22.71
C VAL A 368 -15.01 -9.09 23.71
N PRO A 369 -14.36 -8.27 24.57
CA PRO A 369 -15.02 -7.64 25.71
C PRO A 369 -15.83 -6.38 25.36
N ASP A 370 -15.89 -5.99 24.08
CA ASP A 370 -16.56 -4.77 23.63
C ASP A 370 -17.62 -5.03 22.54
N ASN A 371 -18.43 -4.00 22.24
CA ASN A 371 -19.55 -4.05 21.31
C ASN A 371 -19.25 -3.39 19.95
N PHE A 372 -18.00 -3.16 19.61
CA PHE A 372 -17.65 -2.66 18.27
C PHE A 372 -18.07 -3.65 17.18
N PRO A 373 -18.32 -3.16 15.95
CA PRO A 373 -18.73 -4.01 14.84
C PRO A 373 -17.80 -5.20 14.61
N LYS A 374 -18.39 -6.37 14.40
CA LYS A 374 -17.71 -7.64 14.15
C LYS A 374 -18.18 -8.20 12.83
N TYR A 375 -17.24 -8.55 11.98
CA TYR A 375 -17.50 -9.06 10.63
C TYR A 375 -16.85 -10.43 10.43
N VAL A 376 -17.59 -11.33 9.78
CA VAL A 376 -17.04 -12.51 9.12
C VAL A 376 -17.19 -12.26 7.61
N VAL A 377 -16.09 -12.25 6.89
CA VAL A 377 -16.05 -11.98 5.45
C VAL A 377 -15.68 -13.26 4.72
N SER A 378 -16.51 -13.69 3.78
CA SER A 378 -16.27 -14.92 3.01
C SER A 378 -16.71 -14.79 1.55
N MET A 379 -16.57 -15.86 0.77
CA MET A 379 -17.09 -15.96 -0.60
C MET A 379 -18.55 -16.45 -0.65
N ASP A 380 -19.17 -16.79 0.48
CA ASP A 380 -20.55 -17.24 0.52
C ASP A 380 -21.51 -16.13 0.07
N GLU A 381 -22.51 -16.51 -0.75
CA GLU A 381 -23.52 -15.58 -1.29
C GLU A 381 -24.68 -15.33 -0.30
N LEU A 382 -24.93 -16.28 0.60
CA LEU A 382 -26.00 -16.17 1.58
C LEU A 382 -25.53 -15.42 2.83
N ASP A 383 -26.35 -14.52 3.34
CA ASP A 383 -26.07 -13.86 4.63
C ASP A 383 -26.20 -14.86 5.78
N MET A 384 -25.12 -15.10 6.46
CA MET A 384 -25.01 -16.03 7.60
C MET A 384 -24.82 -15.28 8.93
N SER A 385 -25.18 -13.98 8.98
CA SER A 385 -25.09 -13.14 10.19
C SER A 385 -25.79 -13.78 11.38
N ARG A 386 -25.17 -13.72 12.57
CA ARG A 386 -25.67 -14.31 13.81
C ARG A 386 -25.11 -13.64 15.04
N ASP A 387 -25.85 -13.65 16.14
CA ASP A 387 -25.39 -13.19 17.46
C ASP A 387 -24.77 -11.78 17.45
N GLY A 388 -25.31 -10.87 16.60
CA GLY A 388 -24.79 -9.52 16.43
C GLY A 388 -23.50 -9.42 15.60
N ILE A 389 -22.99 -10.54 15.07
CA ILE A 389 -21.85 -10.59 14.17
C ILE A 389 -22.37 -10.58 12.73
N LYS A 390 -21.88 -9.64 11.94
CA LYS A 390 -22.29 -9.45 10.54
C LYS A 390 -21.49 -10.37 9.63
N HIS A 391 -22.16 -11.18 8.81
CA HIS A 391 -21.54 -11.83 7.66
C HIS A 391 -21.66 -10.94 6.43
N ARG A 392 -20.61 -10.91 5.60
CA ARG A 392 -20.62 -10.23 4.30
C ARG A 392 -19.91 -11.07 3.26
N ASN A 393 -20.51 -11.15 2.06
CA ASN A 393 -19.74 -11.56 0.90
C ASN A 393 -18.57 -10.58 0.68
N ILE A 394 -17.39 -11.10 0.35
CA ILE A 394 -16.19 -10.28 0.23
C ILE A 394 -16.33 -9.17 -0.84
N ARG A 395 -17.01 -9.41 -1.94
CA ARG A 395 -17.23 -8.39 -2.99
C ARG A 395 -18.03 -7.23 -2.45
N ASP A 396 -19.11 -7.52 -1.69
CA ASP A 396 -19.95 -6.50 -1.07
C ASP A 396 -19.16 -5.74 -0.01
N PHE A 397 -18.38 -6.43 0.82
CA PHE A 397 -17.52 -5.82 1.82
C PHE A 397 -16.51 -4.85 1.20
N LEU A 398 -15.91 -5.19 0.06
CA LEU A 398 -14.91 -4.36 -0.64
C LEU A 398 -15.52 -3.19 -1.41
N THR A 399 -16.78 -3.30 -1.88
CA THR A 399 -17.43 -2.26 -2.69
C THR A 399 -18.34 -1.34 -1.88
N GLN A 400 -18.77 -1.76 -0.69
CA GLN A 400 -19.61 -0.94 0.19
C GLN A 400 -18.86 0.32 0.61
N PRO A 401 -19.45 1.53 0.49
CA PRO A 401 -18.76 2.78 0.81
C PRO A 401 -18.36 2.91 2.28
N GLU A 402 -19.20 2.46 3.18
CA GLU A 402 -18.98 2.51 4.63
C GLU A 402 -19.36 1.18 5.29
N TRP A 403 -18.66 0.82 6.33
CA TRP A 403 -18.92 -0.36 7.13
C TRP A 403 -19.61 0.08 8.45
N ASN A 404 -20.93 -0.12 8.50
CA ASN A 404 -21.77 0.25 9.66
C ASN A 404 -22.11 -0.99 10.49
#